data_ae4bee5f98d9a7af6731e4eb7a8a16e9
#
_entry.id   ae4bee5f98d9a7af6731e4eb7a8a16e9
#
_cell.length_a   1.000
_cell.length_b   1.000
_cell.length_c   1.000
_cell.angle_alpha   90.00
_cell.angle_beta   90.00
_cell.angle_gamma   90.00
#
_symmetry.space_group_name_H-M   'P 1'
#
loop_
_entity.id
_entity.type
_entity.pdbx_description
1 polymer ?
#
loop_
_entity_poly.entity_id
_entity_poly.type
_entity_poly.pdbx_seq_one_letter_code
_entity_poly.pdbx_strand_id
1 'polypeptide(L)'
;PFMYGNFTISALVNEKLSAVRLPYEGGTYAMAAIMPQSDFAGFESQLTAADLEQLLTDLQSSSAMVDLSMPKFQSESRFGLGEILAGLGMPDAFDAQKADFSGMTGKPDLMISSVLHQATIDVNEEGTEAAAATAVVMSVTSMPGESYTIRLDKPFIYVIYETTTNAIVFMGRVVNP
;
A
#
# COMPACT_ATOMS: atom_id res chain seq x y z
N PRO A 1 10.12 -12.06 -12.68
CA PRO A 1 9.08 -12.97 -13.14
C PRO A 1 7.70 -12.44 -12.76
N PHE A 2 6.70 -12.68 -13.65
CA PHE A 2 5.33 -12.25 -13.43
C PHE A 2 4.47 -13.39 -12.93
N MET A 3 3.52 -13.08 -12.05
CA MET A 3 2.39 -13.91 -11.65
C MET A 3 1.21 -13.58 -12.55
N TYR A 4 0.37 -14.56 -12.85
CA TYR A 4 -0.77 -14.42 -13.74
C TYR A 4 -2.01 -15.04 -13.11
N GLY A 5 -3.16 -14.40 -13.30
CA GLY A 5 -4.42 -14.94 -12.84
C GLY A 5 -5.62 -14.22 -13.44
N ASN A 6 -6.75 -14.91 -13.47
CA ASN A 6 -8.04 -14.34 -13.83
C ASN A 6 -8.92 -14.29 -12.58
N PHE A 7 -9.34 -13.09 -12.21
CA PHE A 7 -10.03 -12.86 -10.95
C PHE A 7 -11.27 -11.98 -11.16
N THR A 8 -12.30 -12.22 -10.36
CA THR A 8 -13.37 -11.22 -10.16
C THR A 8 -13.00 -10.39 -8.95
N ILE A 9 -12.44 -9.22 -9.19
CA ILE A 9 -11.91 -8.32 -8.16
C ILE A 9 -12.30 -6.87 -8.47
N SER A 10 -12.08 -6.00 -7.49
CA SER A 10 -12.24 -4.57 -7.67
C SER A 10 -11.13 -4.01 -8.56
N ALA A 11 -11.51 -3.27 -9.59
CA ALA A 11 -10.58 -2.62 -10.50
C ALA A 11 -11.12 -1.29 -11.01
N LEU A 12 -10.22 -0.36 -11.26
CA LEU A 12 -10.49 0.93 -11.90
C LEU A 12 -9.50 1.09 -13.05
N VAL A 13 -10.03 1.31 -14.24
CA VAL A 13 -9.23 1.56 -15.44
C VAL A 13 -9.77 2.81 -16.14
N ASN A 14 -8.90 3.81 -16.29
CA ASN A 14 -9.22 5.04 -16.99
C ASN A 14 -8.00 5.57 -17.75
N GLU A 15 -8.13 6.74 -18.38
CA GLU A 15 -7.04 7.35 -19.14
C GLU A 15 -5.81 7.75 -18.29
N LYS A 16 -5.97 7.89 -16.98
CA LYS A 16 -4.90 8.31 -16.06
C LYS A 16 -4.19 7.16 -15.40
N LEU A 17 -4.94 6.12 -14.99
CA LEU A 17 -4.39 5.01 -14.22
C LEU A 17 -5.16 3.70 -14.43
N SER A 18 -4.49 2.61 -14.10
CA SER A 18 -5.10 1.32 -13.80
C SER A 18 -4.84 0.98 -12.34
N ALA A 19 -5.87 0.56 -11.62
CA ALA A 19 -5.73 0.15 -10.23
C ALA A 19 -6.52 -1.14 -9.97
N VAL A 20 -5.97 -2.01 -9.12
CA VAL A 20 -6.61 -3.24 -8.67
C VAL A 20 -6.58 -3.34 -7.17
N ARG A 21 -7.61 -3.95 -6.59
CA ARG A 21 -7.67 -4.31 -5.18
C ARG A 21 -7.57 -5.83 -5.03
N LEU A 22 -6.57 -6.27 -4.32
CA LEU A 22 -6.29 -7.67 -4.01
C LEU A 22 -6.59 -7.89 -2.52
N PRO A 23 -7.73 -8.51 -2.17
CA PRO A 23 -8.06 -8.76 -0.78
C PRO A 23 -7.18 -9.87 -0.21
N TYR A 24 -6.74 -9.71 1.02
CA TYR A 24 -6.11 -10.79 1.79
C TYR A 24 -7.16 -11.71 2.41
N GLU A 25 -6.72 -12.87 2.87
CA GLU A 25 -7.58 -13.82 3.57
C GLU A 25 -8.30 -13.14 4.74
N GLY A 26 -9.58 -13.45 4.93
CA GLY A 26 -10.44 -12.84 5.94
C GLY A 26 -10.96 -11.44 5.57
N GLY A 27 -10.48 -10.80 4.48
CA GLY A 27 -11.02 -9.57 3.94
C GLY A 27 -10.78 -8.29 4.76
N THR A 28 -10.16 -8.38 5.95
CA THR A 28 -9.84 -7.23 6.81
C THR A 28 -8.81 -6.31 6.17
N TYR A 29 -7.87 -6.87 5.42
CA TYR A 29 -6.83 -6.13 4.72
C TYR A 29 -6.92 -6.35 3.21
N ALA A 30 -6.44 -5.39 2.45
CA ALA A 30 -6.29 -5.52 1.00
C ALA A 30 -5.02 -4.78 0.54
N MET A 31 -4.44 -5.25 -0.56
CA MET A 31 -3.45 -4.50 -1.31
C MET A 31 -4.15 -3.78 -2.47
N ALA A 32 -3.94 -2.49 -2.60
CA ALA A 32 -4.22 -1.74 -3.82
C ALA A 32 -2.92 -1.57 -4.59
N ALA A 33 -2.90 -1.96 -5.88
CA ALA A 33 -1.81 -1.66 -6.80
C ALA A 33 -2.31 -0.61 -7.80
N ILE A 34 -1.61 0.52 -7.88
CA ILE A 34 -2.01 1.73 -8.62
C ILE A 34 -0.91 2.05 -9.63
N MET A 35 -1.21 1.86 -10.90
CA MET A 35 -0.27 2.08 -12.00
C MET A 35 -0.75 3.25 -12.86
N PRO A 36 -0.06 4.40 -12.86
CA PRO A 36 -0.33 5.49 -13.81
C PRO A 36 -0.08 5.03 -15.25
N GLN A 37 -0.86 5.53 -16.19
CA GLN A 37 -0.68 5.22 -17.62
C GLN A 37 0.61 5.84 -18.18
N SER A 38 1.00 7.00 -17.66
CA SER A 38 2.20 7.75 -18.05
C SER A 38 2.70 8.61 -16.89
N ASP A 39 3.93 9.13 -16.98
CA ASP A 39 4.53 10.05 -16.02
C ASP A 39 4.35 9.65 -14.54
N PHE A 40 4.95 8.55 -14.17
CA PHE A 40 4.91 8.06 -12.78
C PHE A 40 5.38 9.10 -11.77
N ALA A 41 6.47 9.83 -12.07
CA ALA A 41 7.03 10.82 -11.16
C ALA A 41 6.10 12.02 -10.96
N GLY A 42 5.46 12.49 -12.03
CA GLY A 42 4.45 13.54 -11.95
C GLY A 42 3.21 13.09 -11.18
N PHE A 43 2.74 11.87 -11.41
CA PHE A 43 1.63 11.29 -10.67
C PHE A 43 1.96 11.17 -9.17
N GLU A 44 3.11 10.59 -8.82
CA GLU A 44 3.55 10.43 -7.44
C GLU A 44 3.65 11.77 -6.70
N SER A 45 4.21 12.80 -7.36
CA SER A 45 4.41 14.12 -6.75
C SER A 45 3.10 14.89 -6.50
N GLN A 46 2.04 14.56 -7.23
CA GLN A 46 0.72 15.20 -7.13
C GLN A 46 -0.27 14.40 -6.29
N LEU A 47 0.01 13.14 -6.00
CA LEU A 47 -0.88 12.27 -5.24
C LEU A 47 -1.00 12.76 -3.79
N THR A 48 -2.17 13.27 -3.44
CA THR A 48 -2.47 13.68 -2.06
C THR A 48 -3.09 12.54 -1.25
N ALA A 49 -3.10 12.70 0.08
CA ALA A 49 -3.79 11.74 0.96
C ALA A 49 -5.29 11.64 0.63
N ALA A 50 -5.93 12.76 0.29
CA ALA A 50 -7.35 12.77 -0.09
C ALA A 50 -7.61 12.03 -1.42
N ASP A 51 -6.71 12.19 -2.42
CA ASP A 51 -6.83 11.47 -3.69
C ASP A 51 -6.69 9.97 -3.48
N LEU A 52 -5.76 9.55 -2.61
CA LEU A 52 -5.55 8.15 -2.29
C LEU A 52 -6.76 7.56 -1.55
N GLU A 53 -7.29 8.26 -0.55
CA GLU A 53 -8.49 7.85 0.19
C GLU A 53 -9.69 7.67 -0.75
N GLN A 54 -9.92 8.65 -1.65
CA GLN A 54 -10.98 8.57 -2.63
C GLN A 54 -10.80 7.36 -3.56
N LEU A 55 -9.57 7.12 -4.05
CA LEU A 55 -9.26 6.00 -4.93
C LEU A 55 -9.49 4.64 -4.23
N LEU A 56 -9.09 4.50 -2.95
CA LEU A 56 -9.35 3.29 -2.19
C LEU A 56 -10.85 3.05 -1.98
N THR A 57 -11.61 4.12 -1.76
CA THR A 57 -13.07 4.07 -1.62
C THR A 57 -13.75 3.67 -2.93
N ASP A 58 -13.33 4.25 -4.05
CA ASP A 58 -13.87 3.92 -5.38
C ASP A 58 -13.56 2.47 -5.75
N LEU A 59 -12.35 1.98 -5.44
CA LEU A 59 -11.98 0.58 -5.62
C LEU A 59 -12.90 -0.38 -4.85
N GLN A 60 -13.30 -0.04 -3.62
CA GLN A 60 -14.19 -0.90 -2.84
C GLN A 60 -15.56 -1.06 -3.47
N SER A 61 -16.02 -0.06 -4.22
CA SER A 61 -17.35 -0.01 -4.84
C SER A 61 -17.38 -0.68 -6.22
N SER A 62 -16.22 -1.02 -6.79
CA SER A 62 -16.08 -1.59 -8.13
C SER A 62 -16.00 -3.11 -8.09
N SER A 63 -16.36 -3.75 -9.21
CA SER A 63 -16.16 -5.20 -9.42
C SER A 63 -16.07 -5.46 -10.90
N ALA A 64 -15.00 -6.14 -11.33
CA ALA A 64 -14.75 -6.47 -12.72
C ALA A 64 -14.09 -7.85 -12.85
N MET A 65 -14.17 -8.45 -14.04
CA MET A 65 -13.33 -9.58 -14.40
C MET A 65 -11.97 -9.05 -14.84
N VAL A 66 -10.89 -9.47 -14.19
CA VAL A 66 -9.55 -8.94 -14.43
C VAL A 66 -8.60 -10.08 -14.77
N ASP A 67 -8.03 -10.01 -15.98
CA ASP A 67 -6.81 -10.74 -16.32
C ASP A 67 -5.61 -9.96 -15.80
N LEU A 68 -5.10 -10.38 -14.65
CA LEU A 68 -4.01 -9.68 -13.95
C LEU A 68 -2.66 -10.32 -14.25
N SER A 69 -1.69 -9.48 -14.60
CA SER A 69 -0.26 -9.81 -14.59
C SER A 69 0.44 -8.89 -13.62
N MET A 70 1.06 -9.45 -12.58
CA MET A 70 1.75 -8.70 -11.53
C MET A 70 3.16 -9.27 -11.32
N PRO A 71 4.21 -8.42 -11.21
CA PRO A 71 5.55 -8.92 -10.93
C PRO A 71 5.64 -9.48 -9.51
N LYS A 72 6.48 -10.50 -9.31
CA LYS A 72 7.01 -10.82 -7.99
C LYS A 72 8.02 -9.77 -7.62
N PHE A 73 7.96 -9.27 -6.39
CA PHE A 73 8.96 -8.31 -5.92
C PHE A 73 9.21 -8.42 -4.43
N GLN A 74 10.42 -8.06 -4.06
CA GLN A 74 10.83 -7.82 -2.69
C GLN A 74 11.29 -6.38 -2.55
N SER A 75 10.96 -5.76 -1.45
CA SER A 75 11.47 -4.42 -1.11
C SER A 75 11.83 -4.38 0.36
N GLU A 76 13.00 -3.83 0.64
CA GLU A 76 13.45 -3.52 1.99
C GLU A 76 13.80 -2.04 2.07
N SER A 77 13.34 -1.37 3.11
CA SER A 77 13.61 0.04 3.35
C SER A 77 14.03 0.24 4.80
N ARG A 78 15.04 1.10 5.01
CA ARG A 78 15.52 1.49 6.34
C ARG A 78 15.62 3.00 6.41
N PHE A 79 15.00 3.58 7.42
CA PHE A 79 14.95 5.03 7.60
C PHE A 79 15.34 5.41 9.02
N GLY A 80 16.12 6.50 9.14
CA GLY A 80 16.22 7.26 10.38
C GLY A 80 15.04 8.24 10.45
N LEU A 81 14.14 8.07 11.41
CA LEU A 81 12.91 8.88 11.47
C LEU A 81 13.03 10.10 12.38
N GLY A 82 14.18 10.33 13.07
CA GLY A 82 14.32 11.41 14.05
C GLY A 82 13.95 12.79 13.48
N GLU A 83 14.58 13.19 12.39
CA GLU A 83 14.32 14.49 11.75
C GLU A 83 12.90 14.58 11.16
N ILE A 84 12.39 13.48 10.60
CA ILE A 84 11.04 13.42 10.04
C ILE A 84 9.99 13.62 11.12
N LEU A 85 10.12 12.93 12.26
CA LEU A 85 9.20 13.03 13.39
C LEU A 85 9.29 14.41 14.05
N ALA A 86 10.49 14.98 14.16
CA ALA A 86 10.65 16.34 14.64
C ALA A 86 9.92 17.35 13.73
N GLY A 87 10.05 17.20 12.41
CA GLY A 87 9.35 18.03 11.42
C GLY A 87 7.83 17.85 11.43
N LEU A 88 7.34 16.67 11.81
CA LEU A 88 5.92 16.35 11.96
C LEU A 88 5.31 16.83 13.29
N GLY A 89 6.07 17.58 14.12
CA GLY A 89 5.57 18.22 15.33
C GLY A 89 6.04 17.59 16.63
N MET A 90 7.08 16.76 16.61
CA MET A 90 7.64 16.10 17.78
C MET A 90 9.11 16.51 18.06
N PRO A 91 9.49 17.81 17.94
CA PRO A 91 10.87 18.23 18.10
C PRO A 91 11.38 18.07 19.53
N ASP A 92 10.54 18.32 20.54
CA ASP A 92 10.94 18.34 21.94
C ASP A 92 11.37 16.96 22.45
N ALA A 93 10.85 15.88 21.88
CA ALA A 93 11.24 14.51 22.25
C ALA A 93 12.72 14.19 21.94
N PHE A 94 13.34 14.92 21.02
CA PHE A 94 14.74 14.78 20.60
C PHE A 94 15.67 15.82 21.24
N ASP A 95 15.13 16.77 22.00
CA ASP A 95 15.88 17.85 22.67
C ASP A 95 16.16 17.46 24.12
N ALA A 96 17.44 17.33 24.49
CA ALA A 96 17.85 16.97 25.86
C ALA A 96 17.39 17.94 26.94
N GLN A 97 17.03 19.18 26.58
CA GLN A 97 16.58 20.21 27.54
C GLN A 97 15.06 20.30 27.63
N LYS A 98 14.34 19.68 26.71
CA LYS A 98 12.87 19.77 26.62
C LYS A 98 12.16 18.45 26.75
N ALA A 99 12.86 17.34 26.42
CA ALA A 99 12.27 16.01 26.50
C ALA A 99 11.89 15.68 27.95
N ASP A 100 10.67 15.22 28.13
CA ASP A 100 10.18 14.73 29.43
C ASP A 100 9.62 13.33 29.29
N PHE A 101 10.46 12.36 29.60
CA PHE A 101 10.10 10.94 29.72
C PHE A 101 10.12 10.48 31.18
N SER A 102 9.82 11.40 32.13
CA SER A 102 9.83 11.13 33.57
C SER A 102 8.84 10.03 33.98
N GLY A 103 7.82 9.78 33.18
CA GLY A 103 6.93 8.62 33.38
C GLY A 103 7.64 7.26 33.28
N MET A 104 8.85 7.19 32.69
CA MET A 104 9.65 5.97 32.59
C MET A 104 10.66 5.84 33.75
N THR A 105 11.30 6.92 34.14
CA THR A 105 12.42 6.89 35.12
C THR A 105 12.14 7.67 36.41
N GLY A 106 11.06 8.45 36.45
CA GLY A 106 10.74 9.37 37.55
C GLY A 106 11.51 10.69 37.49
N LYS A 107 12.33 10.92 36.46
CA LYS A 107 13.12 12.14 36.23
C LYS A 107 13.11 12.50 34.73
N PRO A 108 13.17 13.81 34.40
CA PRO A 108 13.26 14.28 33.02
C PRO A 108 14.71 14.25 32.51
N ASP A 109 15.34 13.07 32.51
CA ASP A 109 16.73 12.84 32.15
C ASP A 109 16.92 11.98 30.90
N LEU A 110 15.81 11.66 30.19
CA LEU A 110 15.81 10.89 28.96
C LEU A 110 15.32 11.73 27.79
N MET A 111 15.93 11.48 26.63
CA MET A 111 15.45 11.94 25.33
C MET A 111 15.51 10.78 24.32
N ILE A 112 14.84 10.91 23.20
CA ILE A 112 14.99 9.98 22.07
C ILE A 112 16.29 10.33 21.34
N SER A 113 17.26 9.42 21.36
CA SER A 113 18.54 9.61 20.66
C SER A 113 18.46 9.26 19.18
N SER A 114 17.67 8.25 18.82
CA SER A 114 17.44 7.83 17.43
C SER A 114 16.15 7.03 17.30
N VAL A 115 15.52 7.12 16.13
CA VAL A 115 14.40 6.25 15.75
C VAL A 115 14.79 5.58 14.43
N LEU A 116 14.88 4.26 14.44
CA LEU A 116 15.17 3.46 13.25
C LEU A 116 13.90 2.72 12.85
N HIS A 117 13.52 2.85 11.61
CA HIS A 117 12.40 2.14 11.02
C HIS A 117 12.89 1.24 9.89
N GLN A 118 12.45 -0.01 9.89
CA GLN A 118 12.70 -0.96 8.82
C GLN A 118 11.38 -1.56 8.39
N ALA A 119 11.15 -1.57 7.09
CA ALA A 119 10.00 -2.23 6.46
C ALA A 119 10.52 -3.20 5.40
N THR A 120 9.96 -4.40 5.39
CA THR A 120 10.24 -5.43 4.38
C THR A 120 8.92 -5.93 3.83
N ILE A 121 8.85 -6.14 2.54
CA ILE A 121 7.72 -6.76 1.86
C ILE A 121 8.24 -7.77 0.84
N ASP A 122 7.59 -8.94 0.78
CA ASP A 122 7.79 -9.98 -0.22
C ASP A 122 6.43 -10.33 -0.84
N VAL A 123 6.31 -10.17 -2.15
CA VAL A 123 5.07 -10.42 -2.90
C VAL A 123 5.33 -11.51 -3.93
N ASN A 124 4.64 -12.62 -3.77
CA ASN A 124 4.75 -13.80 -4.62
C ASN A 124 3.38 -14.48 -4.78
N GLU A 125 3.31 -15.69 -5.40
CA GLU A 125 2.06 -16.41 -5.64
C GLU A 125 1.34 -16.88 -4.37
N GLU A 126 2.05 -17.01 -3.26
CA GLU A 126 1.48 -17.38 -1.96
C GLU A 126 0.90 -16.16 -1.22
N GLY A 127 1.06 -14.97 -1.81
CA GLY A 127 0.59 -13.69 -1.28
C GLY A 127 1.72 -12.75 -0.90
N THR A 128 1.47 -11.87 0.04
CA THR A 128 2.49 -11.09 0.75
C THR A 128 2.79 -11.84 2.03
N GLU A 129 4.04 -12.14 2.32
CA GLU A 129 4.48 -13.09 3.36
C GLU A 129 3.57 -13.06 4.61
N ALA A 130 2.69 -14.04 4.69
CA ALA A 130 1.82 -14.50 5.77
C ALA A 130 0.38 -14.89 5.37
N ALA A 131 -0.04 -14.82 4.10
CA ALA A 131 -1.39 -15.26 3.75
C ALA A 131 -1.41 -15.98 2.39
N ALA A 132 -1.58 -17.28 2.43
CA ALA A 132 -1.91 -18.05 1.25
C ALA A 132 -3.19 -17.48 0.63
N ALA A 133 -3.09 -16.88 -0.54
CA ALA A 133 -4.23 -16.39 -1.30
C ALA A 133 -5.01 -17.59 -1.84
N THR A 134 -5.93 -18.12 -1.05
CA THR A 134 -7.01 -18.94 -1.59
C THR A 134 -7.98 -17.98 -2.25
N ALA A 135 -7.74 -17.69 -3.53
CA ALA A 135 -8.71 -16.97 -4.35
C ALA A 135 -9.98 -17.80 -4.40
N VAL A 136 -10.99 -17.40 -3.63
CA VAL A 136 -12.34 -17.95 -3.76
C VAL A 136 -12.88 -17.44 -5.08
N VAL A 137 -12.80 -18.27 -6.12
CA VAL A 137 -13.48 -18.04 -7.38
C VAL A 137 -14.98 -18.19 -7.13
N MET A 138 -15.62 -17.10 -6.77
CA MET A 138 -17.08 -17.02 -6.82
C MET A 138 -17.47 -16.73 -8.27
N SER A 139 -17.82 -17.76 -9.01
CA SER A 139 -18.47 -17.60 -10.31
C SER A 139 -19.87 -17.07 -10.12
N VAL A 140 -20.06 -15.78 -10.33
CA VAL A 140 -21.39 -15.16 -10.39
C VAL A 140 -21.97 -15.45 -11.77
N THR A 141 -23.02 -16.24 -11.82
CA THR A 141 -23.83 -16.48 -13.04
C THR A 141 -24.79 -15.31 -13.28
N SER A 142 -24.28 -14.11 -13.57
CA SER A 142 -25.15 -13.02 -14.03
C SER A 142 -24.35 -11.88 -14.66
N MET A 143 -24.67 -11.63 -15.94
CA MET A 143 -24.30 -10.54 -16.85
C MET A 143 -22.78 -10.30 -17.05
N PRO A 144 -22.34 -10.02 -18.29
CA PRO A 144 -20.97 -9.62 -18.55
C PRO A 144 -20.74 -8.26 -17.88
N GLY A 145 -20.10 -8.28 -16.71
CA GLY A 145 -19.54 -7.11 -16.08
C GLY A 145 -18.37 -6.58 -16.91
N GLU A 146 -17.84 -5.43 -16.54
CA GLU A 146 -16.63 -4.91 -17.17
C GLU A 146 -15.50 -5.92 -17.06
N SER A 147 -14.72 -6.06 -18.13
CA SER A 147 -13.59 -6.97 -18.20
C SER A 147 -12.34 -6.16 -18.56
N TYR A 148 -11.27 -6.33 -17.79
CA TYR A 148 -10.01 -5.63 -17.99
C TYR A 148 -8.85 -6.60 -18.09
N THR A 149 -7.87 -6.27 -18.93
CA THR A 149 -6.53 -6.86 -18.88
C THR A 149 -5.60 -5.83 -18.25
N ILE A 150 -5.09 -6.12 -17.06
CA ILE A 150 -4.20 -5.23 -16.32
C ILE A 150 -2.86 -5.92 -16.16
N ARG A 151 -1.82 -5.27 -16.69
CA ARG A 151 -0.46 -5.72 -16.58
C ARG A 151 0.37 -4.65 -15.87
N LEU A 152 0.84 -4.97 -14.66
CA LEU A 152 1.66 -4.09 -13.85
C LEU A 152 3.13 -4.17 -14.30
N ASP A 153 3.40 -3.76 -15.54
CA ASP A 153 4.72 -3.79 -16.18
C ASP A 153 5.36 -2.41 -16.31
N LYS A 154 4.75 -1.39 -15.70
CA LYS A 154 5.26 -0.03 -15.53
C LYS A 154 5.38 0.28 -14.05
N PRO A 155 6.10 1.36 -13.67
CA PRO A 155 6.14 1.79 -12.28
C PRO A 155 4.75 1.93 -11.66
N PHE A 156 4.57 1.38 -10.45
CA PHE A 156 3.31 1.44 -9.72
C PHE A 156 3.53 1.67 -8.22
N ILE A 157 2.51 2.21 -7.56
CA ILE A 157 2.42 2.33 -6.12
C ILE A 157 1.61 1.14 -5.60
N TYR A 158 2.06 0.54 -4.49
CA TYR A 158 1.24 -0.40 -3.73
C TYR A 158 0.91 0.16 -2.36
N VAL A 159 -0.29 -0.13 -1.88
CA VAL A 159 -0.79 0.26 -0.57
C VAL A 159 -1.47 -0.94 0.07
N ILE A 160 -1.02 -1.36 1.25
CA ILE A 160 -1.74 -2.35 2.07
C ILE A 160 -2.48 -1.58 3.14
N TYR A 161 -3.78 -1.81 3.23
CA TYR A 161 -4.65 -1.02 4.10
C TYR A 161 -5.75 -1.88 4.74
N GLU A 162 -6.25 -1.43 5.87
CA GLU A 162 -7.43 -1.98 6.54
C GLU A 162 -8.69 -1.52 5.79
N THR A 163 -9.57 -2.46 5.46
CA THR A 163 -10.64 -2.23 4.49
C THR A 163 -11.83 -1.45 5.02
N THR A 164 -12.00 -1.35 6.34
CA THR A 164 -13.12 -0.63 6.97
C THR A 164 -12.81 0.85 7.15
N THR A 165 -11.58 1.16 7.54
CA THR A 165 -11.15 2.51 7.91
C THR A 165 -10.27 3.18 6.86
N ASN A 166 -9.81 2.43 5.85
CA ASN A 166 -8.75 2.82 4.91
C ASN A 166 -7.41 3.14 5.58
N ALA A 167 -7.19 2.70 6.83
CA ALA A 167 -5.92 2.92 7.50
C ALA A 167 -4.78 2.20 6.78
N ILE A 168 -3.78 2.97 6.36
CA ILE A 168 -2.62 2.45 5.62
C ILE A 168 -1.68 1.76 6.61
N VAL A 169 -1.33 0.49 6.32
CA VAL A 169 -0.39 -0.33 7.09
C VAL A 169 0.99 -0.35 6.43
N PHE A 170 1.01 -0.53 5.10
CA PHE A 170 2.21 -0.47 4.28
C PHE A 170 1.94 0.34 3.02
N MET A 171 2.96 1.07 2.58
CA MET A 171 2.93 1.78 1.31
C MET A 171 4.33 1.79 0.71
N GLY A 172 4.39 1.60 -0.61
CA GLY A 172 5.65 1.67 -1.33
C GLY A 172 5.44 1.74 -2.83
N ARG A 173 6.55 1.70 -3.55
CA ARG A 173 6.55 1.76 -5.01
C ARG A 173 7.48 0.72 -5.62
N VAL A 174 7.08 0.20 -6.78
CA VAL A 174 7.90 -0.64 -7.64
C VAL A 174 8.20 0.18 -8.89
N VAL A 175 9.47 0.52 -9.09
CA VAL A 175 9.88 1.39 -10.23
C VAL A 175 10.42 0.61 -11.42
N ASN A 176 10.81 -0.65 -11.21
CA ASN A 176 11.27 -1.57 -12.25
C ASN A 176 10.56 -2.92 -12.04
N PRO A 177 9.31 -3.06 -12.46
CA PRO A 177 8.51 -4.26 -12.29
C PRO A 177 8.98 -5.44 -13.18
#